data_ae798c1c44ba36079a879d83ad3a533f
#
_entry.id   ae798c1c44ba36079a879d83ad3a533f
#
_cell.length_a   1.000
_cell.length_b   1.000
_cell.length_c   1.000
_cell.angle_alpha   90.00
_cell.angle_beta   90.00
_cell.angle_gamma   90.00
#
_symmetry.space_group_name_H-M   'P 1'
#
loop_
_entity.id
_entity.type
_entity.pdbx_description
1 polymer ?
#
loop_
_entity_poly.entity_id
_entity_poly.type
_entity_poly.pdbx_seq_one_letter_code
_entity_poly.pdbx_strand_id
1 'polypeptide(L)'
;MTKAELIESVARATRLDKKQVARAIELTFEQIARAIRKDKRFWVPGFGTFSIRRRRTRPGYNPHTQTPMTIPAARTIGFRPAPKLRKGL
;
A
#
# COMPACT_ATOMS: atom_id res chain seq x y z
N MET A 1 3.39 9.41 -12.19
CA MET A 1 3.17 8.21 -13.01
C MET A 1 1.85 7.57 -12.67
N THR A 2 1.05 7.24 -13.67
CA THR A 2 -0.23 6.55 -13.49
C THR A 2 -0.05 5.04 -13.72
N LYS A 3 -1.09 4.25 -13.41
CA LYS A 3 -1.09 2.81 -13.71
C LYS A 3 -0.92 2.57 -15.21
N ALA A 4 -1.56 3.36 -16.05
CA ALA A 4 -1.45 3.26 -17.50
C ALA A 4 -0.02 3.51 -17.98
N GLU A 5 0.63 4.52 -17.43
CA GLU A 5 2.02 4.82 -17.75
C GLU A 5 2.97 3.72 -17.27
N LEU A 6 2.70 3.12 -16.12
CA LEU A 6 3.46 1.99 -15.60
C LEU A 6 3.35 0.79 -16.53
N ILE A 7 2.15 0.46 -16.96
CA ILE A 7 1.90 -0.64 -17.90
C ILE A 7 2.67 -0.42 -19.19
N GLU A 8 2.62 0.78 -19.74
CA GLU A 8 3.33 1.13 -20.96
C GLU A 8 4.85 0.99 -20.79
N SER A 9 5.38 1.50 -19.69
CA SER A 9 6.80 1.43 -19.38
C SER A 9 7.28 -0.02 -19.23
N VAL A 10 6.54 -0.85 -18.53
CA VAL A 10 6.89 -2.25 -18.33
C VAL A 10 6.78 -3.03 -19.63
N ALA A 11 5.74 -2.78 -20.43
CA ALA A 11 5.57 -3.44 -21.72
C ALA A 11 6.74 -3.13 -22.65
N ARG A 12 7.18 -1.88 -22.65
CA ARG A 12 8.34 -1.45 -23.44
C ARG A 12 9.63 -2.10 -22.98
N ALA A 13 9.84 -2.16 -21.67
CA ALA A 13 11.05 -2.75 -21.10
C ALA A 13 11.13 -4.25 -21.29
N THR A 14 10.00 -4.94 -21.23
CA THR A 14 9.95 -6.40 -21.36
C THR A 14 9.70 -6.87 -22.79
N ARG A 15 9.29 -5.97 -23.68
CA ARG A 15 8.87 -6.28 -25.06
C ARG A 15 7.67 -7.24 -25.10
N LEU A 16 6.89 -7.27 -24.06
CA LEU A 16 5.66 -8.05 -24.00
C LEU A 16 4.47 -7.25 -24.52
N ASP A 17 3.41 -7.95 -24.86
CA ASP A 17 2.16 -7.33 -25.28
C ASP A 17 1.56 -6.52 -24.14
N LYS A 18 1.08 -5.32 -24.44
CA LYS A 18 0.53 -4.39 -23.46
C LYS A 18 -0.65 -5.00 -22.70
N LYS A 19 -1.50 -5.80 -23.35
CA LYS A 19 -2.63 -6.47 -22.70
C LYS A 19 -2.16 -7.49 -21.66
N GLN A 20 -1.12 -8.25 -21.99
CA GLN A 20 -0.53 -9.21 -21.06
C GLN A 20 0.09 -8.51 -19.85
N VAL A 21 0.81 -7.42 -20.09
CA VAL A 21 1.43 -6.63 -19.04
C VAL A 21 0.36 -6.00 -18.13
N ALA A 22 -0.70 -5.45 -18.71
CA ALA A 22 -1.79 -4.86 -17.94
C ALA A 22 -2.41 -5.89 -17.00
N ARG A 23 -2.69 -7.10 -17.51
CA ARG A 23 -3.25 -8.16 -16.70
C ARG A 23 -2.29 -8.63 -15.60
N ALA A 24 -1.01 -8.77 -15.92
CA ALA A 24 -0.01 -9.17 -14.95
C ALA A 24 0.13 -8.14 -13.82
N ILE A 25 0.13 -6.86 -14.16
CA ILE A 25 0.22 -5.79 -13.16
C ILE A 25 -1.04 -5.76 -12.28
N GLU A 26 -2.22 -5.89 -12.86
CA GLU A 26 -3.47 -5.93 -12.09
C GLU A 26 -3.50 -7.11 -11.13
N LEU A 27 -3.11 -8.29 -11.59
CA LEU A 27 -3.04 -9.48 -10.74
C LEU A 27 -1.99 -9.32 -9.64
N THR A 28 -0.88 -8.68 -9.96
CA THR A 28 0.18 -8.44 -8.98
C THR A 28 -0.34 -7.59 -7.82
N PHE A 29 -1.02 -6.50 -8.10
CA PHE A 29 -1.58 -5.65 -7.04
C PHE A 29 -2.69 -6.35 -6.26
N GLU A 30 -3.53 -7.16 -6.91
CA GLU A 30 -4.53 -7.96 -6.23
C GLU A 30 -3.90 -8.95 -5.26
N GLN A 31 -2.83 -9.62 -5.67
CA GLN A 31 -2.12 -10.58 -4.82
C GLN A 31 -1.44 -9.89 -3.64
N ILE A 32 -0.88 -8.71 -3.86
CA ILE A 32 -0.29 -7.92 -2.79
C ILE A 32 -1.37 -7.54 -1.77
N ALA A 33 -2.53 -7.08 -2.22
CA ALA A 33 -3.63 -6.72 -1.35
C ALA A 33 -4.10 -7.92 -0.51
N ARG A 34 -4.21 -9.10 -1.12
CA ARG A 34 -4.57 -10.33 -0.41
C ARG A 34 -3.53 -10.72 0.63
N ALA A 35 -2.25 -10.65 0.26
CA ALA A 35 -1.16 -11.00 1.16
C ALA A 35 -1.15 -10.10 2.39
N ILE A 36 -1.37 -8.80 2.20
CA ILE A 36 -1.42 -7.85 3.32
C ILE A 36 -2.59 -8.19 4.26
N ARG A 37 -3.77 -8.51 3.71
CA ARG A 37 -4.94 -8.84 4.53
C ARG A 37 -4.78 -10.16 5.27
N LYS A 38 -4.22 -11.19 4.59
CA LYS A 38 -4.08 -12.53 5.14
C LYS A 38 -2.91 -12.63 6.12
N ASP A 39 -1.72 -12.20 5.67
CA ASP A 39 -0.49 -12.38 6.42
C ASP A 39 -0.13 -11.17 7.27
N LYS A 40 -0.89 -10.08 7.15
CA LYS A 40 -0.68 -8.80 7.86
C LYS A 40 0.63 -8.11 7.47
N ARG A 41 1.33 -8.66 6.51
CA ARG A 41 2.62 -8.15 6.06
C ARG A 41 2.93 -8.64 4.65
N PHE A 42 3.54 -7.79 3.84
CA PHE A 42 4.08 -8.14 2.53
C PHE A 42 5.43 -7.47 2.35
N TRP A 43 6.46 -8.25 2.15
CA TRP A 43 7.83 -7.77 2.07
C TRP A 43 8.41 -7.99 0.68
N VAL A 44 8.96 -6.92 0.09
CA VAL A 44 9.66 -6.97 -1.20
C VAL A 44 11.11 -6.52 -0.95
N PRO A 45 12.08 -7.45 -1.04
CA PRO A 45 13.48 -7.09 -0.85
C PRO A 45 13.92 -5.96 -1.78
N GLY A 46 14.59 -4.96 -1.23
CA GLY A 46 15.08 -3.82 -1.99
C GLY A 46 14.02 -2.77 -2.30
N PHE A 47 12.75 -3.03 -2.01
CA PHE A 47 11.66 -2.09 -2.22
C PHE A 47 11.09 -1.58 -0.90
N GLY A 48 10.54 -2.48 -0.11
CA GLY A 48 9.97 -2.13 1.18
C GLY A 48 9.02 -3.17 1.72
N THR A 49 8.36 -2.81 2.82
CA THR A 49 7.42 -3.68 3.51
C THR A 49 6.10 -2.97 3.72
N PHE A 50 5.02 -3.62 3.32
CA PHE A 50 3.66 -3.21 3.66
C PHE A 50 3.21 -3.98 4.89
N SER A 51 2.60 -3.31 5.86
CA SER A 51 2.10 -3.95 7.06
C SER A 51 0.85 -3.27 7.56
N ILE A 52 0.06 -4.01 8.33
CA ILE A 52 -1.12 -3.44 8.96
C ILE A 52 -0.70 -2.73 10.23
N ARG A 53 -1.13 -1.48 10.36
CA ARG A 53 -0.93 -0.68 11.56
C ARG A 53 -2.27 -0.46 12.23
N ARG A 54 -2.27 -0.52 13.56
CA ARG A 54 -3.45 -0.22 14.37
C ARG A 54 -3.28 1.14 15.01
N ARG A 55 -4.33 1.96 14.89
CA ARG A 55 -4.45 3.14 15.72
C ARG A 55 -5.05 2.71 17.04
N ARG A 56 -4.47 3.16 18.14
CA ARG A 56 -5.04 2.92 19.44
C ARG A 56 -6.30 3.75 19.61
N THR A 57 -7.26 3.22 20.38
CA THR A 57 -8.37 4.01 20.88
C THR A 57 -7.83 5.20 21.66
N ARG A 58 -8.35 6.38 21.39
CA ARG A 58 -7.87 7.59 22.05
C ARG A 58 -9.04 8.49 22.42
N PRO A 59 -8.91 9.31 23.49
CA PRO A 59 -9.94 10.29 23.81
C PRO A 59 -9.97 11.39 22.77
N GLY A 60 -11.16 11.88 22.49
CA GLY A 60 -11.38 12.99 21.60
C GLY A 60 -12.37 13.95 22.23
N TYR A 61 -12.75 14.99 21.50
CA TYR A 61 -13.67 16.00 21.95
C TYR A 61 -14.69 16.29 20.87
N ASN A 62 -15.98 16.25 21.22
CA ASN A 62 -17.04 16.57 20.29
C ASN A 62 -17.37 18.07 20.40
N PRO A 63 -17.06 18.89 19.40
CA PRO A 63 -17.29 20.33 19.46
C PRO A 63 -18.78 20.73 19.48
N HIS A 64 -19.67 19.87 19.00
CA HIS A 64 -21.09 20.14 18.96
C HIS A 64 -21.74 19.92 20.33
N THR A 65 -21.34 18.89 21.05
CA THR A 65 -21.90 18.55 22.35
C THR A 65 -21.04 19.02 23.52
N GLN A 66 -19.81 19.45 23.21
CA GLN A 66 -18.79 19.84 24.18
C GLN A 66 -18.50 18.74 25.20
N THR A 67 -18.64 17.49 24.79
CA THR A 67 -18.39 16.33 25.63
C THR A 67 -17.16 15.54 25.12
N PRO A 68 -16.40 14.96 26.05
CA PRO A 68 -15.34 14.04 25.63
C PRO A 68 -15.93 12.84 24.89
N MET A 69 -15.23 12.39 23.88
CA MET A 69 -15.58 11.17 23.13
C MET A 69 -14.35 10.31 22.96
N THR A 70 -14.57 9.04 22.71
CA THR A 70 -13.50 8.10 22.42
C THR A 70 -13.44 7.85 20.91
N ILE A 71 -12.28 8.11 20.32
CA ILE A 71 -12.05 7.79 18.90
C ILE A 71 -11.69 6.31 18.84
N PRO A 72 -12.50 5.48 18.16
CA PRO A 72 -12.25 4.04 18.12
C PRO A 72 -10.96 3.70 17.42
N ALA A 73 -10.38 2.55 17.78
CA ALA A 73 -9.23 2.01 17.11
C ALA A 73 -9.56 1.72 15.63
N ALA A 74 -8.63 2.03 14.75
CA ALA A 74 -8.77 1.77 13.32
C ALA A 74 -7.55 1.05 12.81
N ARG A 75 -7.73 0.28 11.73
CA ARG A 75 -6.61 -0.36 11.03
C ARG A 75 -6.29 0.44 9.78
N THR A 76 -5.02 0.54 9.47
CA THR A 76 -4.55 1.14 8.24
C THR A 76 -3.34 0.36 7.73
N ILE A 77 -2.96 0.60 6.49
CA ILE A 77 -1.80 -0.03 5.90
C ILE A 77 -0.66 0.99 5.92
N GLY A 78 0.47 0.57 6.49
CA GLY A 78 1.69 1.36 6.49
C GLY A 78 2.71 0.78 5.53
N PHE A 79 3.53 1.64 4.95
CA PHE A 79 4.62 1.25 4.09
C PHE A 79 5.94 1.73 4.66
N ARG A 80 6.89 0.80 4.81
CA ARG A 80 8.26 1.14 5.22
C ARG A 80 9.18 0.89 4.03
N PRO A 81 9.75 1.94 3.43
CA PRO A 81 10.66 1.75 2.29
C PRO A 81 11.96 1.09 2.72
N ALA A 82 12.51 0.25 1.85
CA ALA A 82 13.81 -0.34 2.06
C ALA A 82 14.90 0.73 1.90
N PRO A 83 16.06 0.58 2.58
CA PRO A 83 17.17 1.52 2.40
C PRO A 83 17.58 1.72 0.94
N LYS A 84 17.54 0.65 0.16
CA LYS A 84 17.86 0.71 -1.27
C LYS A 84 16.90 1.61 -2.05
N LEU A 85 15.61 1.61 -1.70
CA LEU A 85 14.62 2.46 -2.33
C LEU A 85 14.82 3.93 -1.95
N ARG A 86 15.22 4.18 -0.72
CA ARG A 86 15.45 5.54 -0.21
C ARG A 86 16.73 6.16 -0.76
N LYS A 87 17.66 5.34 -1.17
CA LYS A 87 18.92 5.79 -1.73
C LYS A 87 18.67 6.50 -3.04
N GLY A 88 19.18 7.70 -3.17
CA GLY A 88 18.97 8.52 -4.37
C GLY A 88 17.86 9.55 -4.25
N LEU A 89 17.21 9.64 -3.11
CA LEU A 89 16.26 10.72 -2.83
C LEU A 89 17.01 12.01 -2.49
#